data_e7fdf3ac48b695e9f19a030b2e484369
#
_entry.id   e7fdf3ac48b695e9f19a030b2e484369
#
_cell.length_a   1.000
_cell.length_b   1.000
_cell.length_c   1.000
_cell.angle_alpha   90.00
_cell.angle_beta   90.00
_cell.angle_gamma   90.00
#
_symmetry.space_group_name_H-M   'P 1'
#
loop_
_entity.id
_entity.type
_entity.pdbx_description
1 polymer ?
#
loop_
_entity_poly.entity_id
_entity_poly.type
_entity_poly.pdbx_seq_one_letter_code
_entity_poly.pdbx_strand_id
1 'polypeptide(L)'
;GFEGYKSNFARLIKSSNFVQKSVVFGVDAKFDESGNLAHKDKTVCASNEDVFAFYEQNPNEVVPFFSVNPNRKDALNLIEKYHKMGFKGGKLLHSYWETDLNDKRYEPYFRLLSELGLPLVIHVGDENSLASNKALESIEQLKSPLNLGCRIVCAHMGASSDGVLSMFSRDPEKLGANYFTLLRWLREFDGLYADVSALLCINKARILPHLKTQTQIHDKILFGTDFPVPFSVILSSYDLPFRDRLALNRIQNPLDRYVRAMSLYFGEDSPIFSNYKKILGDI
;
A
#
# COMPACT_ATOMS: atom_id res chain seq x y z
N GLY A 1 20.54 3.15 -11.08
CA GLY A 1 19.69 2.09 -11.60
C GLY A 1 19.08 1.24 -10.48
N PHE A 2 18.31 0.22 -10.82
CA PHE A 2 17.54 -0.59 -9.87
C PHE A 2 18.40 -1.30 -8.79
N GLU A 3 19.60 -1.78 -9.16
CA GLU A 3 20.56 -2.37 -8.21
C GLU A 3 21.01 -1.39 -7.12
N GLY A 4 21.29 -0.14 -7.52
CA GLY A 4 21.64 0.90 -6.55
C GLY A 4 20.49 1.24 -5.60
N TYR A 5 19.26 1.17 -6.09
CA TYR A 5 18.07 1.32 -5.27
C TYR A 5 17.94 0.18 -4.25
N LYS A 6 18.04 -1.09 -4.67
CA LYS A 6 17.97 -2.27 -3.79
C LYS A 6 19.00 -2.20 -2.68
N SER A 7 20.27 -1.93 -3.03
CA SER A 7 21.37 -1.83 -2.06
C SER A 7 21.15 -0.71 -1.05
N ASN A 8 20.67 0.46 -1.51
CA ASN A 8 20.33 1.57 -0.62
C ASN A 8 19.18 1.24 0.31
N PHE A 9 18.12 0.60 -0.20
CA PHE A 9 16.94 0.25 0.60
C PHE A 9 17.28 -0.79 1.68
N ALA A 10 18.03 -1.86 1.35
CA ALA A 10 18.51 -2.82 2.33
C ALA A 10 19.36 -2.14 3.42
N ARG A 11 20.23 -1.21 3.04
CA ARG A 11 21.03 -0.43 3.98
C ARG A 11 20.17 0.42 4.90
N LEU A 12 19.11 1.05 4.38
CA LEU A 12 18.18 1.85 5.18
C LEU A 12 17.46 1.00 6.21
N ILE A 13 16.98 -0.21 5.85
CA ILE A 13 16.35 -1.12 6.82
C ILE A 13 17.37 -1.53 7.88
N LYS A 14 18.55 -2.01 7.48
CA LYS A 14 19.62 -2.44 8.43
C LYS A 14 20.07 -1.34 9.37
N SER A 15 20.00 -0.07 8.96
CA SER A 15 20.38 1.09 9.78
C SER A 15 19.19 1.73 10.50
N SER A 16 17.99 1.22 10.34
CA SER A 16 16.79 1.72 11.03
C SER A 16 16.78 1.29 12.49
N ASN A 17 16.36 2.20 13.36
CA ASN A 17 16.13 1.90 14.78
C ASN A 17 14.76 1.27 15.04
N PHE A 18 13.83 1.31 14.05
CA PHE A 18 12.44 0.92 14.21
C PHE A 18 11.98 -0.13 13.20
N VAL A 19 12.45 -0.05 11.95
CA VAL A 19 12.02 -0.94 10.87
C VAL A 19 13.01 -2.08 10.74
N GLN A 20 12.60 -3.30 11.08
CA GLN A 20 13.42 -4.50 10.97
C GLN A 20 13.20 -5.22 9.63
N LYS A 21 11.95 -5.21 9.13
CA LYS A 21 11.56 -5.83 7.86
C LYS A 21 10.65 -4.91 7.07
N SER A 22 10.64 -5.08 5.77
CA SER A 22 9.75 -4.34 4.87
C SER A 22 9.10 -5.27 3.85
N VAL A 23 7.80 -5.10 3.65
CA VAL A 23 7.11 -5.68 2.49
C VAL A 23 7.61 -4.98 1.24
N VAL A 24 8.04 -5.77 0.24
CA VAL A 24 8.54 -5.28 -1.05
C VAL A 24 7.77 -5.93 -2.17
N PHE A 25 7.35 -5.13 -3.13
CA PHE A 25 6.60 -5.59 -4.29
C PHE A 25 7.01 -4.82 -5.56
N GLY A 26 6.77 -5.44 -6.70
CA GLY A 26 6.79 -4.80 -8.00
C GLY A 26 5.39 -4.44 -8.48
N VAL A 27 5.27 -4.13 -9.76
CA VAL A 27 3.98 -3.99 -10.47
C VAL A 27 4.07 -4.75 -11.78
N ASP A 28 3.13 -5.68 -11.98
CA ASP A 28 3.05 -6.47 -13.21
C ASP A 28 2.70 -5.59 -14.42
N ALA A 29 3.00 -6.09 -15.59
CA ALA A 29 2.67 -5.44 -16.85
C ALA A 29 1.15 -5.35 -17.06
N LYS A 30 0.74 -4.43 -17.92
CA LYS A 30 -0.65 -4.30 -18.35
C LYS A 30 -0.98 -5.36 -19.41
N PHE A 31 -2.07 -6.09 -19.20
CA PHE A 31 -2.63 -7.06 -20.12
C PHE A 31 -4.03 -6.61 -20.54
N ASP A 32 -4.40 -6.88 -21.79
CA ASP A 32 -5.77 -6.70 -22.25
C ASP A 32 -6.71 -7.79 -21.71
N GLU A 33 -8.00 -7.63 -21.94
CA GLU A 33 -9.02 -8.60 -21.48
C GLU A 33 -8.88 -10.00 -22.12
N SER A 34 -8.16 -10.12 -23.23
CA SER A 34 -7.84 -11.38 -23.88
C SER A 34 -6.58 -12.04 -23.32
N GLY A 35 -5.93 -11.40 -22.36
CA GLY A 35 -4.70 -11.86 -21.71
C GLY A 35 -3.45 -11.67 -22.57
N ASN A 36 -3.47 -10.74 -23.53
CA ASN A 36 -2.28 -10.39 -24.29
C ASN A 36 -1.61 -9.16 -23.68
N LEU A 37 -0.28 -9.12 -23.74
CA LEU A 37 0.50 -8.00 -23.23
C LEU A 37 0.15 -6.72 -24.01
N ALA A 38 -0.38 -5.71 -23.29
CA ALA A 38 -0.87 -4.48 -23.91
C ALA A 38 0.26 -3.54 -24.39
N HIS A 39 1.42 -3.55 -23.70
CA HIS A 39 2.60 -2.76 -24.09
C HIS A 39 3.87 -3.57 -23.85
N LYS A 40 4.57 -3.93 -24.92
CA LYS A 40 5.74 -4.83 -24.88
C LYS A 40 6.94 -4.33 -24.08
N ASP A 41 7.08 -3.02 -23.82
CA ASP A 41 8.35 -2.46 -23.40
C ASP A 41 8.32 -1.60 -22.12
N LYS A 42 7.23 -1.66 -21.32
CA LYS A 42 7.14 -0.82 -20.12
C LYS A 42 6.73 -1.63 -18.89
N THR A 43 7.68 -2.32 -18.30
CA THR A 43 7.64 -2.59 -16.86
C THR A 43 7.86 -1.26 -16.15
N VAL A 44 6.84 -0.79 -15.46
CA VAL A 44 6.87 0.50 -14.75
C VAL A 44 7.67 0.39 -13.45
N CYS A 45 7.83 -0.85 -12.95
CA CYS A 45 8.47 -1.18 -11.68
C CYS A 45 9.26 -2.49 -11.77
N ALA A 46 9.82 -2.92 -10.63
CA ALA A 46 10.47 -4.21 -10.49
C ALA A 46 9.55 -5.38 -10.88
N SER A 47 10.11 -6.40 -11.48
CA SER A 47 9.44 -7.68 -11.72
C SER A 47 9.32 -8.50 -10.44
N ASN A 48 8.50 -9.56 -10.45
CA ASN A 48 8.44 -10.51 -9.34
C ASN A 48 9.78 -11.24 -9.13
N GLU A 49 10.50 -11.52 -10.20
CA GLU A 49 11.83 -12.11 -10.18
C GLU A 49 12.86 -11.18 -9.52
N ASP A 50 12.78 -9.88 -9.79
CA ASP A 50 13.64 -8.87 -9.12
C ASP A 50 13.33 -8.78 -7.63
N VAL A 51 12.06 -8.84 -7.24
CA VAL A 51 11.62 -8.86 -5.83
C VAL A 51 12.13 -10.10 -5.14
N PHE A 52 12.03 -11.27 -5.80
CA PHE A 52 12.50 -12.53 -5.25
C PHE A 52 14.02 -12.55 -5.08
N ALA A 53 14.78 -12.12 -6.08
CA ALA A 53 16.23 -12.00 -6.00
C ALA A 53 16.67 -11.04 -4.88
N PHE A 54 15.92 -9.96 -4.66
CA PHE A 54 16.19 -9.06 -3.54
C PHE A 54 15.89 -9.71 -2.18
N TYR A 55 14.81 -10.49 -2.09
CA TYR A 55 14.50 -11.29 -0.90
C TYR A 55 15.60 -12.33 -0.61
N GLU A 56 16.05 -13.10 -1.61
CA GLU A 56 17.12 -14.09 -1.42
C GLU A 56 18.43 -13.48 -0.88
N GLN A 57 18.73 -12.25 -1.31
CA GLN A 57 19.91 -11.52 -0.83
C GLN A 57 19.73 -10.91 0.57
N ASN A 58 18.48 -10.67 0.99
CA ASN A 58 18.14 -9.97 2.24
C ASN A 58 16.93 -10.61 2.94
N PRO A 59 16.99 -11.92 3.31
CA PRO A 59 15.82 -12.65 3.81
C PRO A 59 15.34 -12.18 5.19
N ASN A 60 16.21 -11.51 5.94
CA ASN A 60 15.87 -10.96 7.25
C ASN A 60 15.21 -9.58 7.18
N GLU A 61 15.40 -8.85 6.09
CA GLU A 61 14.94 -7.49 5.91
C GLU A 61 13.74 -7.37 4.95
N VAL A 62 13.51 -8.37 4.10
CA VAL A 62 12.52 -8.33 3.02
C VAL A 62 11.42 -9.35 3.22
N VAL A 63 10.19 -8.94 3.05
CA VAL A 63 8.99 -9.80 2.92
C VAL A 63 8.48 -9.65 1.49
N PRO A 64 8.63 -10.66 0.62
CA PRO A 64 8.29 -10.50 -0.78
C PRO A 64 6.78 -10.60 -1.01
N PHE A 65 6.23 -9.61 -1.72
CA PHE A 65 4.88 -9.66 -2.28
C PHE A 65 4.97 -9.68 -3.80
N PHE A 66 4.18 -10.52 -4.43
CA PHE A 66 4.10 -10.56 -5.89
C PHE A 66 3.14 -9.50 -6.45
N SER A 67 3.22 -9.25 -7.74
CA SER A 67 2.20 -8.54 -8.49
C SER A 67 1.84 -9.40 -9.70
N VAL A 68 0.59 -9.81 -9.81
CA VAL A 68 0.08 -10.63 -10.91
C VAL A 68 -1.20 -10.00 -11.42
N ASN A 69 -1.19 -9.58 -12.69
CA ASN A 69 -2.38 -9.00 -13.32
C ASN A 69 -3.44 -10.08 -13.54
N PRO A 70 -4.70 -9.89 -13.06
CA PRO A 70 -5.76 -10.89 -13.23
C PRO A 70 -6.11 -11.23 -14.69
N ASN A 71 -5.80 -10.33 -15.64
CA ASN A 71 -6.02 -10.57 -17.07
C ASN A 71 -5.04 -11.59 -17.68
N ARG A 72 -3.97 -11.93 -16.99
CA ARG A 72 -3.01 -12.92 -17.50
C ARG A 72 -3.65 -14.30 -17.64
N LYS A 73 -3.38 -14.98 -18.76
CA LYS A 73 -3.82 -16.37 -18.99
C LYS A 73 -3.22 -17.36 -18.00
N ASP A 74 -2.03 -17.05 -17.47
CA ASP A 74 -1.28 -17.86 -16.53
C ASP A 74 -1.39 -17.36 -15.07
N ALA A 75 -2.32 -16.43 -14.78
CA ALA A 75 -2.41 -15.77 -13.49
C ALA A 75 -2.49 -16.73 -12.30
N LEU A 76 -3.36 -17.73 -12.34
CA LEU A 76 -3.53 -18.71 -11.27
C LEU A 76 -2.25 -19.54 -11.05
N ASN A 77 -1.64 -20.00 -12.11
CA ASN A 77 -0.39 -20.76 -12.05
C ASN A 77 0.76 -19.92 -11.45
N LEU A 78 0.80 -18.62 -11.78
CA LEU A 78 1.80 -17.71 -11.24
C LEU A 78 1.59 -17.46 -9.73
N ILE A 79 0.35 -17.30 -9.28
CA ILE A 79 0.04 -17.16 -7.85
C ILE A 79 0.52 -18.39 -7.07
N GLU A 80 0.19 -19.60 -7.55
CA GLU A 80 0.66 -20.86 -6.93
C GLU A 80 2.19 -20.97 -6.94
N LYS A 81 2.82 -20.61 -8.06
CA LYS A 81 4.29 -20.60 -8.19
C LYS A 81 4.90 -19.68 -7.14
N TYR A 82 4.47 -18.44 -7.06
CA TYR A 82 5.03 -17.45 -6.15
C TYR A 82 4.73 -17.79 -4.68
N HIS A 83 3.56 -18.33 -4.39
CA HIS A 83 3.27 -18.87 -3.06
C HIS A 83 4.27 -19.94 -2.64
N LYS A 84 4.54 -20.94 -3.52
CA LYS A 84 5.55 -21.99 -3.29
C LYS A 84 6.97 -21.44 -3.16
N MET A 85 7.29 -20.34 -3.82
CA MET A 85 8.58 -19.62 -3.68
C MET A 85 8.70 -18.83 -2.37
N GLY A 86 7.62 -18.71 -1.58
CA GLY A 86 7.65 -18.04 -0.28
C GLY A 86 7.15 -16.60 -0.28
N PHE A 87 6.55 -16.12 -1.37
CA PHE A 87 5.85 -14.85 -1.36
C PHE A 87 4.69 -14.87 -0.35
N LYS A 88 4.52 -13.76 0.38
CA LYS A 88 3.59 -13.67 1.52
C LYS A 88 2.30 -12.92 1.22
N GLY A 89 2.12 -12.42 0.02
CA GLY A 89 0.94 -11.68 -0.42
C GLY A 89 1.14 -11.08 -1.80
N GLY A 90 0.20 -10.24 -2.22
CA GLY A 90 0.22 -9.60 -3.52
C GLY A 90 -0.06 -8.11 -3.51
N LYS A 91 0.36 -7.41 -4.57
CA LYS A 91 0.06 -6.01 -4.87
C LYS A 91 -0.75 -5.91 -6.15
N LEU A 92 -1.89 -5.21 -6.10
CA LEU A 92 -2.69 -4.89 -7.29
C LEU A 92 -2.69 -3.38 -7.55
N LEU A 93 -2.54 -3.03 -8.81
CA LEU A 93 -2.67 -1.67 -9.33
C LEU A 93 -3.69 -1.69 -10.47
N HIS A 94 -4.90 -2.08 -10.14
CA HIS A 94 -5.98 -2.42 -11.07
C HIS A 94 -6.44 -1.23 -11.93
N SER A 95 -6.42 -0.01 -11.38
CA SER A 95 -6.78 1.20 -12.13
C SER A 95 -5.78 1.49 -13.27
N TYR A 96 -4.48 1.24 -13.05
CA TYR A 96 -3.44 1.28 -14.09
C TYR A 96 -3.64 0.17 -15.13
N TRP A 97 -3.98 -1.04 -14.69
CA TRP A 97 -4.26 -2.16 -15.58
C TRP A 97 -5.59 -2.04 -16.32
N GLU A 98 -6.44 -1.08 -15.94
CA GLU A 98 -7.82 -0.92 -16.43
C GLU A 98 -8.68 -2.17 -16.17
N THR A 99 -8.48 -2.80 -15.02
CA THR A 99 -9.12 -4.05 -14.62
C THR A 99 -10.20 -3.77 -13.56
N ASP A 100 -11.47 -4.05 -13.89
CA ASP A 100 -12.58 -3.99 -12.93
C ASP A 100 -12.56 -5.22 -12.01
N LEU A 101 -12.16 -5.05 -10.75
CA LEU A 101 -12.06 -6.15 -9.79
C LEU A 101 -13.41 -6.78 -9.42
N ASN A 102 -14.53 -6.14 -9.77
CA ASN A 102 -15.87 -6.68 -9.56
C ASN A 102 -16.37 -7.55 -10.72
N ASP A 103 -15.60 -7.65 -11.80
CA ASP A 103 -15.95 -8.55 -12.91
C ASP A 103 -15.85 -10.01 -12.45
N LYS A 104 -16.93 -10.78 -12.66
CA LYS A 104 -17.04 -12.18 -12.24
C LYS A 104 -15.95 -13.09 -12.84
N ARG A 105 -15.38 -12.70 -13.99
CA ARG A 105 -14.26 -13.47 -14.60
C ARG A 105 -13.05 -13.61 -13.67
N TYR A 106 -12.90 -12.72 -12.69
CA TYR A 106 -11.79 -12.74 -11.72
C TYR A 106 -12.13 -13.46 -10.42
N GLU A 107 -13.35 -14.00 -10.24
CA GLU A 107 -13.69 -14.77 -9.03
C GLU A 107 -12.69 -15.92 -8.77
N PRO A 108 -12.27 -16.72 -9.76
CA PRO A 108 -11.29 -17.79 -9.50
C PRO A 108 -9.95 -17.27 -8.97
N TYR A 109 -9.51 -16.09 -9.43
CA TYR A 109 -8.30 -15.42 -8.97
C TYR A 109 -8.39 -15.05 -7.48
N PHE A 110 -9.49 -14.41 -7.07
CA PHE A 110 -9.68 -14.00 -5.68
C PHE A 110 -9.96 -15.19 -4.74
N ARG A 111 -10.68 -16.22 -5.22
CA ARG A 111 -10.87 -17.45 -4.44
C ARG A 111 -9.54 -18.15 -4.16
N LEU A 112 -8.68 -18.29 -5.13
CA LEU A 112 -7.35 -18.88 -4.94
C LEU A 112 -6.53 -18.10 -3.90
N LEU A 113 -6.54 -16.77 -3.97
CA LEU A 113 -5.83 -15.93 -2.99
C LEU A 113 -6.39 -16.08 -1.58
N SER A 114 -7.72 -16.15 -1.46
CA SER A 114 -8.40 -16.39 -0.19
C SER A 114 -8.07 -17.76 0.39
N GLU A 115 -8.13 -18.81 -0.43
CA GLU A 115 -7.81 -20.20 -0.03
C GLU A 115 -6.35 -20.35 0.41
N LEU A 116 -5.42 -19.69 -0.28
CA LEU A 116 -4.01 -19.67 0.10
C LEU A 116 -3.71 -18.72 1.28
N GLY A 117 -4.71 -17.97 1.74
CA GLY A 117 -4.56 -17.00 2.82
C GLY A 117 -3.61 -15.83 2.49
N LEU A 118 -3.43 -15.49 1.22
CA LEU A 118 -2.53 -14.45 0.75
C LEU A 118 -3.21 -13.08 0.80
N PRO A 119 -2.72 -12.13 1.60
CA PRO A 119 -3.26 -10.78 1.64
C PRO A 119 -2.91 -10.00 0.38
N LEU A 120 -3.77 -9.03 0.05
CA LEU A 120 -3.58 -8.13 -1.09
C LEU A 120 -3.45 -6.69 -0.63
N VAL A 121 -2.41 -6.00 -1.07
CA VAL A 121 -2.32 -4.54 -1.02
C VAL A 121 -2.92 -3.99 -2.32
N ILE A 122 -4.02 -3.26 -2.22
CA ILE A 122 -4.73 -2.71 -3.38
C ILE A 122 -4.72 -1.18 -3.30
N HIS A 123 -4.27 -0.54 -4.37
CA HIS A 123 -4.33 0.91 -4.49
C HIS A 123 -5.77 1.34 -4.79
N VAL A 124 -6.31 2.25 -3.98
CA VAL A 124 -7.62 2.89 -4.14
C VAL A 124 -7.44 4.39 -3.95
N GLY A 125 -8.23 5.18 -4.64
CA GLY A 125 -8.09 6.62 -4.70
C GLY A 125 -7.20 7.07 -5.85
N ASP A 126 -6.80 8.35 -5.84
CA ASP A 126 -6.06 8.92 -6.96
C ASP A 126 -4.70 8.27 -7.17
N GLU A 127 -4.51 7.67 -8.34
CA GLU A 127 -3.20 7.28 -8.83
C GLU A 127 -2.57 8.48 -9.57
N ASN A 128 -1.50 9.01 -9.00
CA ASN A 128 -0.83 10.19 -9.54
C ASN A 128 0.53 9.88 -10.20
N SER A 129 1.00 8.63 -10.05
CA SER A 129 2.32 8.20 -10.56
C SER A 129 2.23 7.59 -11.95
N LEU A 130 1.10 7.00 -12.29
CA LEU A 130 0.85 6.29 -13.54
C LEU A 130 -0.47 6.74 -14.18
N ALA A 131 -0.56 6.63 -15.50
CA ALA A 131 -1.83 6.80 -16.19
C ALA A 131 -2.82 5.72 -15.71
N SER A 132 -3.96 6.13 -15.20
CA SER A 132 -4.96 5.24 -14.60
C SER A 132 -6.37 5.54 -15.10
N ASN A 133 -7.23 4.54 -15.06
CA ASN A 133 -8.65 4.72 -15.31
C ASN A 133 -9.34 5.24 -14.03
N LYS A 134 -9.76 6.50 -14.05
CA LYS A 134 -10.40 7.17 -12.92
C LYS A 134 -11.68 6.48 -12.44
N ALA A 135 -12.43 5.84 -13.33
CA ALA A 135 -13.65 5.11 -12.96
C ALA A 135 -13.35 3.89 -12.06
N LEU A 136 -12.12 3.36 -12.14
CA LEU A 136 -11.67 2.20 -11.35
C LEU A 136 -10.90 2.59 -10.09
N GLU A 137 -10.75 3.87 -9.76
CA GLU A 137 -10.10 4.32 -8.52
C GLU A 137 -11.04 4.30 -7.29
N SER A 138 -12.28 3.89 -7.48
CA SER A 138 -13.28 3.80 -6.43
C SER A 138 -13.00 2.66 -5.46
N ILE A 139 -13.27 2.88 -4.16
CA ILE A 139 -13.23 1.84 -3.13
C ILE A 139 -14.20 0.69 -3.39
N GLU A 140 -15.26 0.92 -4.18
CA GLU A 140 -16.20 -0.13 -4.59
C GLU A 140 -15.51 -1.30 -5.31
N GLN A 141 -14.32 -1.08 -5.87
CA GLN A 141 -13.48 -2.13 -6.45
C GLN A 141 -13.06 -3.22 -5.45
N LEU A 142 -13.05 -2.94 -4.16
CA LEU A 142 -12.71 -3.91 -3.12
C LEU A 142 -13.87 -4.85 -2.76
N LYS A 143 -15.09 -4.60 -3.23
CA LYS A 143 -16.31 -5.28 -2.77
C LYS A 143 -16.34 -6.76 -3.15
N SER A 144 -16.07 -7.09 -4.42
CA SER A 144 -16.04 -8.48 -4.85
C SER A 144 -14.91 -9.28 -4.16
N PRO A 145 -13.65 -8.82 -4.14
CA PRO A 145 -12.60 -9.53 -3.41
C PRO A 145 -12.90 -9.73 -1.93
N LEU A 146 -13.47 -8.74 -1.23
CA LEU A 146 -13.86 -8.86 0.18
C LEU A 146 -14.95 -9.91 0.39
N ASN A 147 -15.99 -9.92 -0.46
CA ASN A 147 -17.07 -10.89 -0.41
C ASN A 147 -16.59 -12.31 -0.70
N LEU A 148 -15.48 -12.47 -1.43
CA LEU A 148 -14.82 -13.75 -1.69
C LEU A 148 -13.82 -14.16 -0.60
N GLY A 149 -13.77 -13.42 0.50
CA GLY A 149 -12.96 -13.76 1.68
C GLY A 149 -11.49 -13.32 1.60
N CYS A 150 -11.12 -12.49 0.63
CA CYS A 150 -9.77 -11.97 0.56
C CYS A 150 -9.46 -11.05 1.75
N ARG A 151 -8.24 -11.14 2.28
CA ARG A 151 -7.69 -10.13 3.20
C ARG A 151 -7.07 -9.00 2.39
N ILE A 152 -7.56 -7.79 2.58
CA ILE A 152 -7.17 -6.62 1.78
C ILE A 152 -6.60 -5.53 2.67
N VAL A 153 -5.49 -4.95 2.24
CA VAL A 153 -4.94 -3.69 2.74
C VAL A 153 -5.22 -2.61 1.69
N CYS A 154 -6.13 -1.71 1.99
CA CYS A 154 -6.39 -0.53 1.17
C CYS A 154 -5.23 0.46 1.36
N ALA A 155 -4.43 0.66 0.33
CA ALA A 155 -3.25 1.51 0.41
C ALA A 155 -3.64 2.99 0.65
N HIS A 156 -2.81 3.70 1.42
CA HIS A 156 -2.89 5.16 1.62
C HIS A 156 -4.25 5.65 2.12
N MET A 157 -4.98 4.82 2.90
CA MET A 157 -6.32 5.15 3.40
C MET A 157 -7.34 5.52 2.29
N GLY A 158 -7.15 5.03 1.06
CA GLY A 158 -8.00 5.43 -0.07
C GLY A 158 -7.97 6.94 -0.37
N ALA A 159 -6.86 7.59 -0.07
CA ALA A 159 -6.71 9.03 -0.18
C ALA A 159 -6.91 9.52 -1.60
N SER A 160 -7.81 10.49 -1.78
CA SER A 160 -8.03 11.20 -3.04
C SER A 160 -7.57 12.65 -2.91
N SER A 161 -7.09 13.24 -4.00
CA SER A 161 -6.73 14.65 -4.10
C SER A 161 -7.71 15.35 -5.04
N ASP A 162 -8.65 16.12 -4.50
CA ASP A 162 -9.58 16.93 -5.30
C ASP A 162 -8.88 18.19 -5.87
N GLY A 163 -7.69 18.02 -6.44
CA GLY A 163 -6.85 19.08 -6.99
C GLY A 163 -5.97 19.80 -5.97
N VAL A 164 -5.06 20.64 -6.47
CA VAL A 164 -4.01 21.30 -5.68
C VAL A 164 -4.57 22.20 -4.54
N LEU A 165 -5.72 22.82 -4.74
CA LEU A 165 -6.31 23.67 -3.71
C LEU A 165 -6.90 22.90 -2.54
N SER A 166 -7.36 21.68 -2.76
CA SER A 166 -7.93 20.83 -1.70
C SER A 166 -6.87 20.34 -0.71
N MET A 167 -5.61 20.21 -1.13
CA MET A 167 -4.52 19.78 -0.26
C MET A 167 -4.29 20.72 0.94
N PHE A 168 -4.70 21.97 0.84
CA PHE A 168 -4.64 22.95 1.93
C PHE A 168 -5.94 23.09 2.72
N SER A 169 -7.01 22.40 2.30
CA SER A 169 -8.27 22.43 3.00
C SER A 169 -8.17 21.66 4.32
N ARG A 170 -8.58 22.29 5.41
CA ARG A 170 -8.74 21.66 6.73
C ARG A 170 -10.16 21.12 6.95
N ASP A 171 -11.01 21.26 5.95
CA ASP A 171 -12.39 20.81 5.99
C ASP A 171 -12.43 19.27 5.89
N PRO A 172 -12.88 18.55 6.93
CA PRO A 172 -12.97 17.10 6.89
C PRO A 172 -13.86 16.58 5.73
N GLU A 173 -14.92 17.31 5.37
CA GLU A 173 -15.83 16.87 4.29
C GLU A 173 -15.14 16.78 2.92
N LYS A 174 -14.00 17.45 2.76
CA LYS A 174 -13.18 17.41 1.55
C LYS A 174 -12.17 16.27 1.49
N LEU A 175 -12.15 15.35 2.47
CA LEU A 175 -11.21 14.21 2.48
C LEU A 175 -11.55 13.13 1.44
N GLY A 176 -12.67 13.27 0.75
CA GLY A 176 -13.08 12.41 -0.37
C GLY A 176 -13.94 11.20 0.04
N ALA A 177 -14.85 10.80 -0.87
CA ALA A 177 -15.84 9.76 -0.62
C ALA A 177 -15.20 8.38 -0.35
N ASN A 178 -14.10 8.05 -1.03
CA ASN A 178 -13.37 6.79 -0.81
C ASN A 178 -12.90 6.65 0.64
N TYR A 179 -12.33 7.73 1.20
CA TYR A 179 -11.84 7.72 2.58
C TYR A 179 -12.97 7.48 3.59
N PHE A 180 -14.10 8.20 3.48
CA PHE A 180 -15.21 8.02 4.42
C PHE A 180 -15.89 6.65 4.26
N THR A 181 -16.01 6.15 3.04
CA THR A 181 -16.51 4.79 2.81
C THR A 181 -15.57 3.76 3.41
N LEU A 182 -14.24 3.95 3.28
CA LEU A 182 -13.25 3.08 3.90
C LEU A 182 -13.38 3.05 5.43
N LEU A 183 -13.55 4.21 6.10
CA LEU A 183 -13.73 4.26 7.56
C LEU A 183 -14.94 3.43 8.03
N ARG A 184 -16.02 3.43 7.25
CA ARG A 184 -17.19 2.60 7.53
C ARG A 184 -16.89 1.13 7.28
N TRP A 185 -16.32 0.77 6.12
CA TRP A 185 -16.03 -0.60 5.74
C TRP A 185 -14.98 -1.29 6.62
N LEU A 186 -14.02 -0.55 7.17
CA LEU A 186 -13.07 -1.09 8.16
C LEU A 186 -13.78 -1.66 9.40
N ARG A 187 -15.00 -1.20 9.71
CA ARG A 187 -15.84 -1.70 10.80
C ARG A 187 -16.78 -2.82 10.37
N GLU A 188 -17.11 -2.89 9.09
CA GLU A 188 -18.08 -3.83 8.51
C GLU A 188 -17.41 -5.12 8.00
N PHE A 189 -16.20 -5.03 7.46
CA PHE A 189 -15.49 -6.16 6.85
C PHE A 189 -14.29 -6.58 7.69
N ASP A 190 -14.34 -7.80 8.25
CA ASP A 190 -13.22 -8.33 9.05
C ASP A 190 -11.93 -8.46 8.27
N GLY A 191 -12.00 -8.83 6.98
CA GLY A 191 -10.85 -8.97 6.10
C GLY A 191 -10.25 -7.67 5.56
N LEU A 192 -10.87 -6.51 5.84
CA LEU A 192 -10.39 -5.22 5.36
C LEU A 192 -9.49 -4.54 6.39
N TYR A 193 -8.36 -4.07 5.90
CA TYR A 193 -7.36 -3.25 6.58
C TYR A 193 -7.01 -2.06 5.69
N ALA A 194 -6.29 -1.08 6.24
CA ALA A 194 -5.73 0.02 5.47
C ALA A 194 -4.34 0.37 6.00
N ASP A 195 -3.57 1.15 5.25
CA ASP A 195 -2.25 1.58 5.70
C ASP A 195 -2.08 3.10 5.69
N VAL A 196 -1.10 3.57 6.46
CA VAL A 196 -0.73 4.99 6.54
C VAL A 196 0.39 5.36 5.58
N SER A 197 0.73 4.49 4.64
CA SER A 197 1.77 4.75 3.66
C SER A 197 1.43 5.97 2.80
N ALA A 198 2.44 6.69 2.33
CA ALA A 198 2.33 7.94 1.57
C ALA A 198 1.53 9.08 2.24
N LEU A 199 1.00 8.94 3.47
CA LEU A 199 0.24 10.02 4.11
C LEU A 199 1.10 11.22 4.53
N LEU A 200 2.42 11.15 4.43
CA LEU A 200 3.31 12.31 4.55
C LEU A 200 3.64 12.95 3.19
N CYS A 201 3.03 12.51 2.11
CA CYS A 201 3.01 13.26 0.84
C CYS A 201 2.06 14.46 0.96
N ILE A 202 2.45 15.57 0.38
CA ILE A 202 1.72 16.86 0.54
C ILE A 202 0.24 16.73 0.16
N ASN A 203 -0.05 16.00 -0.92
CA ASN A 203 -1.41 15.82 -1.44
C ASN A 203 -2.29 14.86 -0.61
N LYS A 204 -1.72 14.04 0.29
CA LYS A 204 -2.45 13.06 1.11
C LYS A 204 -2.47 13.41 2.61
N ALA A 205 -1.57 14.28 3.05
CA ALA A 205 -1.31 14.54 4.47
C ALA A 205 -2.52 15.11 5.26
N ARG A 206 -3.45 15.74 4.58
CA ARG A 206 -4.67 16.30 5.20
C ARG A 206 -5.55 15.25 5.90
N ILE A 207 -5.37 13.96 5.59
CA ILE A 207 -6.08 12.86 6.25
C ILE A 207 -5.60 12.67 7.70
N LEU A 208 -4.32 12.89 7.99
CA LEU A 208 -3.71 12.58 9.30
C LEU A 208 -4.40 13.25 10.49
N PRO A 209 -4.75 14.56 10.46
CA PRO A 209 -5.44 15.21 11.57
C PRO A 209 -6.81 14.60 11.89
N HIS A 210 -7.53 14.13 10.88
CA HIS A 210 -8.81 13.45 11.07
C HIS A 210 -8.60 12.00 11.49
N LEU A 211 -7.70 11.25 10.81
CA LEU A 211 -7.47 9.84 11.06
C LEU A 211 -7.02 9.56 12.51
N LYS A 212 -6.17 10.42 13.08
CA LYS A 212 -5.73 10.27 14.48
C LYS A 212 -6.87 10.28 15.49
N THR A 213 -8.00 10.90 15.16
CA THR A 213 -9.19 10.94 16.03
C THR A 213 -10.08 9.70 15.88
N GLN A 214 -9.87 8.89 14.84
CA GLN A 214 -10.68 7.70 14.53
C GLN A 214 -10.16 6.45 15.27
N THR A 215 -9.99 6.55 16.59
CA THR A 215 -9.35 5.52 17.43
C THR A 215 -10.01 4.13 17.34
N GLN A 216 -11.30 4.07 17.02
CA GLN A 216 -12.09 2.84 16.91
C GLN A 216 -11.70 1.96 15.70
N ILE A 217 -10.86 2.46 14.80
CA ILE A 217 -10.37 1.69 13.65
C ILE A 217 -8.85 1.51 13.65
N HIS A 218 -8.13 2.05 14.65
CA HIS A 218 -6.68 1.96 14.68
C HIS A 218 -6.18 0.51 14.73
N ASP A 219 -6.98 -0.43 15.21
CA ASP A 219 -6.69 -1.85 15.20
C ASP A 219 -6.76 -2.51 13.80
N LYS A 220 -7.27 -1.78 12.80
CA LYS A 220 -7.34 -2.16 11.38
C LYS A 220 -6.35 -1.37 10.49
N ILE A 221 -5.57 -0.46 11.09
CA ILE A 221 -4.59 0.35 10.36
C ILE A 221 -3.21 -0.27 10.50
N LEU A 222 -2.47 -0.34 9.39
CA LEU A 222 -1.08 -0.82 9.34
C LEU A 222 -0.12 0.33 9.11
N PHE A 223 1.09 0.16 9.63
CA PHE A 223 2.20 1.02 9.28
C PHE A 223 2.75 0.66 7.89
N GLY A 224 3.04 1.67 7.10
CA GLY A 224 3.73 1.59 5.81
C GLY A 224 4.31 2.95 5.45
N THR A 225 5.28 3.00 4.55
CA THR A 225 5.95 4.25 4.13
C THR A 225 5.70 4.62 2.68
N ASP A 226 5.47 3.63 1.82
CA ASP A 226 5.46 3.77 0.35
C ASP A 226 6.82 4.24 -0.21
N PHE A 227 7.91 3.87 0.49
CA PHE A 227 9.26 4.22 0.01
C PHE A 227 9.52 3.61 -1.38
N PRO A 228 10.04 4.38 -2.37
CA PRO A 228 10.74 5.65 -2.24
C PRO A 228 9.90 6.91 -2.56
N VAL A 229 8.59 6.86 -2.45
CA VAL A 229 7.74 8.03 -2.71
C VAL A 229 8.20 9.20 -1.83
N PRO A 230 8.51 10.38 -2.41
CA PRO A 230 8.98 11.53 -1.66
C PRO A 230 7.95 12.05 -0.67
N PHE A 231 8.40 12.40 0.53
CA PHE A 231 7.54 13.00 1.56
C PHE A 231 8.27 14.16 2.27
N SER A 232 7.50 15.01 2.93
CA SER A 232 8.03 16.15 3.69
C SER A 232 7.33 16.30 5.03
N VAL A 233 8.04 16.02 6.12
CA VAL A 233 7.50 16.27 7.48
C VAL A 233 7.29 17.74 7.78
N ILE A 234 8.01 18.65 7.13
CA ILE A 234 7.84 20.09 7.32
C ILE A 234 6.52 20.58 6.74
N LEU A 235 6.18 20.16 5.53
CA LEU A 235 5.01 20.62 4.79
C LEU A 235 3.76 19.80 5.12
N SER A 236 3.93 18.49 5.28
CA SER A 236 2.81 17.55 5.41
C SER A 236 2.28 17.44 6.84
N SER A 237 3.10 17.71 7.85
CA SER A 237 2.67 17.62 9.27
C SER A 237 2.30 19.01 9.82
N TYR A 238 1.54 19.77 9.05
CA TYR A 238 1.23 21.19 9.35
C TYR A 238 0.44 21.41 10.66
N ASP A 239 -0.24 20.38 11.15
CA ASP A 239 -0.98 20.39 12.42
C ASP A 239 -0.11 20.02 13.64
N LEU A 240 1.12 19.55 13.42
CA LEU A 240 2.10 19.37 14.48
C LEU A 240 2.85 20.67 14.79
N PRO A 241 3.30 20.87 16.03
CA PRO A 241 4.12 22.01 16.40
C PRO A 241 5.36 22.14 15.50
N PHE A 242 5.71 23.35 15.10
CA PHE A 242 6.85 23.59 14.18
C PHE A 242 8.17 23.03 14.72
N ARG A 243 8.37 23.12 16.05
CA ARG A 243 9.53 22.52 16.73
C ARG A 243 9.64 21.02 16.46
N ASP A 244 8.53 20.30 16.53
CA ASP A 244 8.50 18.84 16.34
C ASP A 244 8.77 18.48 14.88
N ARG A 245 8.21 19.25 13.93
CA ARG A 245 8.52 19.10 12.51
C ARG A 245 10.01 19.32 12.19
N LEU A 246 10.64 20.29 12.83
CA LEU A 246 12.07 20.52 12.70
C LEU A 246 12.89 19.36 13.30
N ALA A 247 12.47 18.82 14.44
CA ALA A 247 13.11 17.67 15.06
C ALA A 247 13.01 16.42 14.14
N LEU A 248 11.83 16.14 13.61
CA LEU A 248 11.62 15.07 12.63
C LEU A 248 12.53 15.24 11.40
N ASN A 249 12.63 16.45 10.85
CA ASN A 249 13.41 16.69 9.64
C ASN A 249 14.92 16.46 9.80
N ARG A 250 15.43 16.46 11.05
CA ARG A 250 16.84 16.16 11.37
C ARG A 250 17.14 14.66 11.37
N ILE A 251 16.14 13.80 11.44
CA ILE A 251 16.33 12.34 11.40
C ILE A 251 16.81 11.95 10.01
N GLN A 252 17.99 11.35 9.91
CA GLN A 252 18.65 11.04 8.63
C GLN A 252 17.99 9.87 7.90
N ASN A 253 17.71 8.77 8.62
CA ASN A 253 17.04 7.62 8.03
C ASN A 253 15.57 7.96 7.72
N PRO A 254 15.14 7.94 6.44
CA PRO A 254 13.76 8.30 6.07
C PRO A 254 12.72 7.34 6.65
N LEU A 255 13.06 6.06 6.87
CA LEU A 255 12.14 5.09 7.49
C LEU A 255 11.90 5.48 8.95
N ASP A 256 12.94 5.77 9.70
CA ASP A 256 12.84 6.22 11.10
C ASP A 256 12.10 7.54 11.21
N ARG A 257 12.34 8.46 10.27
CA ARG A 257 11.63 9.74 10.20
C ARG A 257 10.13 9.54 10.01
N TYR A 258 9.75 8.58 9.15
CA TYR A 258 8.35 8.26 8.92
C TYR A 258 7.71 7.62 10.15
N VAL A 259 8.39 6.65 10.80
CA VAL A 259 7.92 6.03 12.06
C VAL A 259 7.70 7.10 13.12
N ARG A 260 8.69 7.97 13.36
CA ARG A 260 8.59 9.01 14.39
C ARG A 260 7.49 10.03 14.10
N ALA A 261 7.26 10.36 12.84
CA ALA A 261 6.13 11.21 12.47
C ALA A 261 4.79 10.53 12.79
N MET A 262 4.63 9.26 12.44
CA MET A 262 3.41 8.50 12.77
C MET A 262 3.23 8.33 14.28
N SER A 263 4.32 8.16 15.04
CA SER A 263 4.26 8.10 16.51
C SER A 263 3.72 9.39 17.14
N LEU A 264 3.98 10.55 16.53
CA LEU A 264 3.40 11.82 16.99
C LEU A 264 1.90 11.95 16.68
N TYR A 265 1.40 11.26 15.67
CA TYR A 265 -0.02 11.23 15.33
C TYR A 265 -0.81 10.20 16.14
N PHE A 266 -0.25 9.02 16.34
CA PHE A 266 -0.98 7.86 16.83
C PHE A 266 -0.53 7.37 18.21
N GLY A 267 0.60 7.87 18.72
CA GLY A 267 1.26 7.36 19.92
C GLY A 267 2.33 6.31 19.61
N GLU A 268 3.36 6.21 20.47
CA GLU A 268 4.46 5.26 20.30
C GLU A 268 4.01 3.81 20.42
N ASP A 269 3.04 3.55 21.31
CA ASP A 269 2.48 2.20 21.57
C ASP A 269 1.24 1.91 20.70
N SER A 270 1.02 2.67 19.65
CA SER A 270 -0.15 2.49 18.79
C SER A 270 -0.16 1.13 18.12
N PRO A 271 -1.34 0.46 18.04
CA PRO A 271 -1.46 -0.81 17.37
C PRO A 271 -1.10 -0.78 15.88
N ILE A 272 -1.08 0.40 15.25
CA ILE A 272 -0.69 0.53 13.83
C ILE A 272 0.69 -0.07 13.54
N PHE A 273 1.62 -0.06 14.53
CA PHE A 273 2.98 -0.57 14.37
C PHE A 273 3.07 -2.10 14.56
N SER A 274 2.03 -2.74 15.08
CA SER A 274 2.02 -4.20 15.33
C SER A 274 0.90 -4.95 14.61
N ASN A 275 -0.07 -4.25 14.01
CA ASN A 275 -1.20 -4.87 13.32
C ASN A 275 -0.80 -5.72 12.10
N TYR A 276 0.40 -5.54 11.54
CA TYR A 276 0.91 -6.40 10.47
C TYR A 276 0.87 -7.88 10.87
N LYS A 277 0.99 -8.21 12.17
CA LYS A 277 0.90 -9.58 12.67
C LYS A 277 -0.45 -10.24 12.40
N LYS A 278 -1.53 -9.47 12.34
CA LYS A 278 -2.88 -9.96 12.00
C LYS A 278 -2.97 -10.46 10.56
N ILE A 279 -2.08 -9.99 9.70
CA ILE A 279 -2.07 -10.25 8.27
C ILE A 279 -0.97 -11.23 7.88
N LEU A 280 0.23 -11.05 8.42
CA LEU A 280 1.42 -11.79 8.05
C LEU A 280 1.85 -12.82 9.10
N GLY A 281 1.24 -12.80 10.28
CA GLY A 281 1.71 -13.59 11.42
C GLY A 281 3.03 -13.07 11.99
N ASP A 282 3.73 -13.91 12.71
CA ASP A 282 5.08 -13.61 13.19
C ASP A 282 6.09 -13.90 12.08
N ILE A 283 6.60 -12.82 11.45
CA ILE A 283 7.55 -12.83 10.33
C ILE A 283 8.96 -12.43 10.78
#